data_e4d775f06d8cea6df7470a7dcff38a6a
#
_entry.id   e4d775f06d8cea6df7470a7dcff38a6a
#
_cell.length_a   1.000
_cell.length_b   1.000
_cell.length_c   1.000
_cell.angle_alpha   90.00
_cell.angle_beta   90.00
_cell.angle_gamma   90.00
#
_symmetry.space_group_name_H-M   'P 1'
#
loop_
_entity.id
_entity.type
_entity.pdbx_description
1 polymer ?
#
loop_
_entity_poly.entity_id
_entity_poly.type
_entity_poly.pdbx_seq_one_letter_code
_entity_poly.pdbx_strand_id
1 'polypeptide(L)'
;VLLADLDETYVLLEQMIRAAAAPYRSKWIHLGMDEAFGVGLGAHLTRWGYEDPHSVIGRHLKRLLEITDRYGLKAMMWSDMYFHLDGRNYHSPGLPSEKAKAAVDPRVTLVYWDYYQAEEAKYADALYKHAQFPAPTVFAGGIWTWIGPAPDYPTAIENSVAGLTAAMKAGTPLVLATAWGDNGAETNLMAALLALQLYGE
;
A
#
# COMPACT_ATOMS: atom_id res chain seq x y z
N VAL A 1 6.82 4.10 -14.43
CA VAL A 1 7.26 2.86 -13.74
C VAL A 1 8.76 2.74 -13.86
N LEU A 2 9.45 2.46 -12.74
CA LEU A 2 10.89 2.24 -12.71
C LEU A 2 11.25 0.90 -13.39
N LEU A 3 12.45 0.84 -14.00
CA LEU A 3 12.95 -0.40 -14.56
C LEU A 3 13.59 -1.26 -13.47
N ALA A 4 12.89 -2.32 -13.08
CA ALA A 4 13.25 -3.17 -11.94
C ALA A 4 14.56 -3.95 -12.10
N ASP A 5 15.09 -4.07 -13.34
CA ASP A 5 16.29 -4.86 -13.63
C ASP A 5 17.52 -4.00 -13.97
N LEU A 6 17.44 -2.68 -13.76
CA LEU A 6 18.58 -1.77 -13.86
C LEU A 6 19.22 -1.50 -12.49
N ASP A 7 20.53 -1.65 -12.40
CA ASP A 7 21.27 -1.40 -11.15
C ASP A 7 21.22 0.09 -10.75
N GLU A 8 21.24 0.99 -11.72
CA GLU A 8 21.12 2.43 -11.51
C GLU A 8 19.79 2.81 -10.81
N THR A 9 18.72 2.06 -11.07
CA THR A 9 17.44 2.23 -10.37
C THR A 9 17.62 2.05 -8.87
N TYR A 10 18.39 1.06 -8.45
CA TYR A 10 18.58 0.78 -7.02
C TYR A 10 19.60 1.69 -6.36
N VAL A 11 20.55 2.22 -7.11
CA VAL A 11 21.43 3.30 -6.61
C VAL A 11 20.59 4.53 -6.24
N LEU A 12 19.64 4.92 -7.12
CA LEU A 12 18.72 6.02 -6.84
C LEU A 12 17.79 5.70 -5.66
N LEU A 13 17.16 4.54 -5.66
CA LEU A 13 16.22 4.15 -4.59
C LEU A 13 16.91 4.04 -3.23
N GLU A 14 18.14 3.57 -3.17
CA GLU A 14 18.92 3.55 -1.92
C GLU A 14 19.18 4.98 -1.40
N GLN A 15 19.52 5.92 -2.28
CA GLN A 15 19.66 7.32 -1.89
C GLN A 15 18.36 7.92 -1.36
N MET A 16 17.23 7.62 -2.01
CA MET A 16 15.91 8.07 -1.58
C MET A 16 15.52 7.48 -0.23
N ILE A 17 15.68 6.17 -0.04
CA ILE A 17 15.37 5.46 1.22
C ILE A 17 16.21 6.05 2.36
N ARG A 18 17.49 6.22 2.14
CA ARG A 18 18.41 6.81 3.13
C ARG A 18 18.02 8.24 3.49
N ALA A 19 17.71 9.07 2.50
CA ALA A 19 17.31 10.45 2.73
C ALA A 19 15.97 10.55 3.47
N ALA A 20 14.99 9.70 3.10
CA ALA A 20 13.69 9.67 3.74
C ALA A 20 13.77 9.18 5.19
N ALA A 21 14.62 8.20 5.50
CA ALA A 21 14.74 7.64 6.84
C ALA A 21 15.57 8.53 7.81
N ALA A 22 16.51 9.32 7.28
CA ALA A 22 17.48 10.04 8.08
C ALA A 22 16.90 10.99 9.15
N PRO A 23 15.81 11.77 8.89
CA PRO A 23 15.27 12.71 9.88
C PRO A 23 14.41 12.03 10.95
N TYR A 24 14.09 10.75 10.84
CA TYR A 24 13.13 10.06 11.71
C TYR A 24 13.83 9.08 12.66
N ARG A 25 13.29 8.98 13.88
CA ARG A 25 13.69 7.94 14.85
C ARG A 25 13.02 6.60 14.54
N SER A 26 11.88 6.62 13.83
CA SER A 26 11.15 5.43 13.41
C SER A 26 12.05 4.55 12.54
N LYS A 27 11.88 3.24 12.68
CA LYS A 27 12.50 2.25 11.81
C LYS A 27 11.54 1.75 10.74
N TRP A 28 10.35 2.28 10.66
CA TRP A 28 9.40 1.98 9.60
C TRP A 28 9.61 2.90 8.40
N ILE A 29 9.56 2.30 7.20
CA ILE A 29 9.57 3.02 5.93
C ILE A 29 8.52 2.42 5.00
N HIS A 30 7.73 3.26 4.35
CA HIS A 30 6.78 2.84 3.33
C HIS A 30 7.42 2.99 1.94
N LEU A 31 7.42 1.90 1.17
CA LEU A 31 8.09 1.81 -0.12
C LEU A 31 7.17 2.24 -1.30
N GLY A 32 5.90 2.51 -1.05
CA GLY A 32 4.91 2.75 -2.10
C GLY A 32 4.56 1.47 -2.83
N MET A 33 4.86 1.40 -4.11
CA MET A 33 4.63 0.27 -5.02
C MET A 33 3.17 0.06 -5.44
N ASP A 34 2.31 1.04 -5.20
CA ASP A 34 0.92 1.08 -5.62
C ASP A 34 0.78 1.41 -7.11
N GLU A 35 -0.36 1.06 -7.68
CA GLU A 35 -0.83 1.46 -9.02
C GLU A 35 0.21 1.36 -10.15
N ALA A 36 1.15 0.46 -10.01
CA ALA A 36 2.21 0.23 -11.00
C ALA A 36 1.70 -0.59 -12.20
N PHE A 37 0.62 -0.13 -12.84
CA PHE A 37 -0.11 -0.86 -13.90
C PHE A 37 0.73 -1.24 -15.12
N GLY A 38 1.91 -0.64 -15.29
CA GLY A 38 2.85 -0.93 -16.38
C GLY A 38 4.00 -1.88 -16.02
N VAL A 39 3.90 -2.65 -14.92
CA VAL A 39 4.95 -3.62 -14.54
C VAL A 39 5.19 -4.62 -15.67
N GLY A 40 6.46 -4.78 -16.07
CA GLY A 40 6.86 -5.66 -17.17
C GLY A 40 6.58 -5.14 -18.58
N LEU A 41 5.95 -3.96 -18.72
CA LEU A 41 5.60 -3.36 -20.01
C LEU A 41 6.58 -2.24 -20.41
N GLY A 42 6.31 -1.62 -21.56
CA GLY A 42 7.09 -0.48 -22.07
C GLY A 42 8.55 -0.82 -22.28
N ALA A 43 9.45 -0.03 -21.70
CA ALA A 43 10.89 -0.22 -21.85
C ALA A 43 11.40 -1.56 -21.31
N HIS A 44 10.75 -2.12 -20.28
CA HIS A 44 11.06 -3.46 -19.78
C HIS A 44 10.82 -4.51 -20.90
N LEU A 45 9.62 -4.54 -21.44
CA LEU A 45 9.22 -5.46 -22.51
C LEU A 45 10.13 -5.32 -23.73
N THR A 46 10.48 -4.08 -24.11
CA THR A 46 11.35 -3.82 -25.26
C THR A 46 12.76 -4.34 -25.05
N ARG A 47 13.28 -4.27 -23.82
CA ARG A 47 14.68 -4.58 -23.51
C ARG A 47 14.90 -6.05 -23.18
N TRP A 48 13.95 -6.68 -22.47
CA TRP A 48 14.12 -8.05 -21.94
C TRP A 48 13.06 -9.04 -22.43
N GLY A 49 12.06 -8.59 -23.19
CA GLY A 49 10.95 -9.42 -23.64
C GLY A 49 9.85 -9.52 -22.57
N TYR A 50 8.86 -10.38 -22.85
CA TYR A 50 7.78 -10.63 -21.92
C TYR A 50 8.24 -11.43 -20.71
N GLU A 51 7.86 -10.96 -19.54
CA GLU A 51 8.07 -11.65 -18.27
C GLU A 51 6.79 -11.58 -17.44
N ASP A 52 6.55 -12.59 -16.60
CA ASP A 52 5.40 -12.59 -15.67
C ASP A 52 5.52 -11.39 -14.72
N PRO A 53 4.57 -10.47 -14.67
CA PRO A 53 4.64 -9.28 -13.83
C PRO A 53 4.78 -9.58 -12.33
N HIS A 54 4.26 -10.71 -11.84
CA HIS A 54 4.47 -11.14 -10.45
C HIS A 54 5.96 -11.41 -10.17
N SER A 55 6.67 -11.99 -11.12
CA SER A 55 8.12 -12.21 -11.00
C SER A 55 8.89 -10.90 -10.98
N VAL A 56 8.49 -9.93 -11.81
CA VAL A 56 9.13 -8.61 -11.86
C VAL A 56 8.95 -7.85 -10.55
N ILE A 57 7.71 -7.79 -10.02
CA ILE A 57 7.44 -7.09 -8.76
C ILE A 57 8.10 -7.77 -7.57
N GLY A 58 8.12 -9.11 -7.54
CA GLY A 58 8.78 -9.87 -6.48
C GLY A 58 10.29 -9.64 -6.44
N ARG A 59 10.97 -9.63 -7.61
CA ARG A 59 12.40 -9.29 -7.68
C ARG A 59 12.67 -7.85 -7.25
N HIS A 60 11.83 -6.92 -7.68
CA HIS A 60 11.95 -5.53 -7.28
C HIS A 60 11.82 -5.38 -5.76
N LEU A 61 10.80 -5.97 -5.16
CA LEU A 61 10.60 -5.97 -3.72
C LEU A 61 11.82 -6.57 -2.99
N LYS A 62 12.31 -7.72 -3.43
CA LYS A 62 13.47 -8.36 -2.82
C LYS A 62 14.68 -7.43 -2.76
N ARG A 63 15.00 -6.75 -3.87
CA ARG A 63 16.11 -5.78 -3.94
C ARG A 63 15.89 -4.58 -3.01
N LEU A 64 14.65 -4.09 -2.90
CA LEU A 64 14.32 -3.01 -1.95
C LEU A 64 14.48 -3.47 -0.49
N LEU A 65 14.07 -4.69 -0.17
CA LEU A 65 14.25 -5.24 1.18
C LEU A 65 15.73 -5.43 1.54
N GLU A 66 16.57 -5.82 0.60
CA GLU A 66 18.02 -5.86 0.81
C GLU A 66 18.60 -4.47 1.13
N ILE A 67 18.04 -3.41 0.54
CA ILE A 67 18.41 -2.03 0.87
C ILE A 67 17.91 -1.68 2.27
N THR A 68 16.64 -1.89 2.57
CA THR A 68 16.08 -1.54 3.88
C THR A 68 16.75 -2.29 5.03
N ASP A 69 17.11 -3.56 4.82
CA ASP A 69 17.84 -4.38 5.80
C ASP A 69 19.22 -3.78 6.14
N ARG A 70 19.95 -3.26 5.13
CA ARG A 70 21.25 -2.59 5.38
C ARG A 70 21.16 -1.38 6.31
N TYR A 71 20.00 -0.72 6.35
CA TYR A 71 19.74 0.45 7.22
C TYR A 71 18.92 0.10 8.48
N GLY A 72 18.65 -1.19 8.73
CA GLY A 72 17.87 -1.66 9.85
C GLY A 72 16.43 -1.14 9.85
N LEU A 73 15.85 -0.97 8.65
CA LEU A 73 14.49 -0.47 8.45
C LEU A 73 13.51 -1.63 8.26
N LYS A 74 12.27 -1.42 8.73
CA LYS A 74 11.14 -2.32 8.52
C LYS A 74 10.29 -1.76 7.38
N ALA A 75 10.14 -2.53 6.31
CA ALA A 75 9.46 -2.09 5.10
C ALA A 75 7.95 -2.32 5.16
N MET A 76 7.19 -1.34 4.68
CA MET A 76 5.78 -1.44 4.32
C MET A 76 5.61 -1.17 2.83
N MET A 77 4.56 -1.72 2.21
CA MET A 77 4.16 -1.40 0.84
C MET A 77 2.65 -1.52 0.66
N TRP A 78 2.09 -0.80 -0.30
CA TRP A 78 0.71 -0.98 -0.69
C TRP A 78 0.48 -2.35 -1.30
N SER A 79 -0.66 -2.96 -1.05
CA SER A 79 -0.96 -4.36 -1.41
C SER A 79 -1.72 -4.53 -2.72
N ASP A 80 -2.24 -3.45 -3.31
CA ASP A 80 -3.15 -3.46 -4.46
C ASP A 80 -2.60 -4.21 -5.67
N MET A 81 -1.29 -4.10 -5.93
CA MET A 81 -0.68 -4.73 -7.09
C MET A 81 -0.77 -6.26 -7.07
N TYR A 82 -0.78 -6.89 -5.91
CA TYR A 82 -0.93 -8.36 -5.82
C TYR A 82 -2.33 -8.84 -6.22
N PHE A 83 -3.33 -7.97 -6.15
CA PHE A 83 -4.67 -8.22 -6.68
C PHE A 83 -4.77 -7.78 -8.14
N HIS A 84 -4.22 -6.61 -8.48
CA HIS A 84 -4.28 -6.09 -9.83
C HIS A 84 -3.60 -7.00 -10.86
N LEU A 85 -2.44 -7.56 -10.54
CA LEU A 85 -1.72 -8.48 -11.42
C LEU A 85 -2.47 -9.81 -11.66
N ASP A 86 -3.38 -10.17 -10.75
CA ASP A 86 -4.35 -11.27 -10.94
C ASP A 86 -5.59 -10.86 -11.78
N GLY A 87 -5.64 -9.63 -12.30
CA GLY A 87 -6.80 -9.09 -13.00
C GLY A 87 -7.98 -8.80 -12.06
N ARG A 88 -7.73 -8.48 -10.80
CA ARG A 88 -8.70 -8.33 -9.71
C ARG A 88 -8.52 -7.02 -8.95
N ASN A 89 -9.44 -6.77 -8.04
CA ASN A 89 -9.29 -5.80 -6.95
C ASN A 89 -9.59 -6.50 -5.60
N TYR A 90 -9.50 -5.78 -4.51
CA TYR A 90 -9.74 -6.30 -3.15
C TYR A 90 -11.12 -6.97 -2.99
N HIS A 91 -12.14 -6.47 -3.71
CA HIS A 91 -13.54 -6.91 -3.60
C HIS A 91 -13.94 -7.93 -4.66
N SER A 92 -13.05 -8.30 -5.56
CA SER A 92 -13.28 -9.37 -6.54
C SER A 92 -13.47 -10.71 -5.85
N PRO A 93 -14.32 -11.59 -6.37
CA PRO A 93 -14.53 -12.94 -5.81
C PRO A 93 -13.25 -13.78 -5.78
N GLY A 94 -13.10 -14.61 -4.77
CA GLY A 94 -12.00 -15.58 -4.63
C GLY A 94 -10.76 -15.03 -3.95
N LEU A 95 -9.79 -15.89 -3.74
CA LEU A 95 -8.54 -15.62 -3.03
C LEU A 95 -7.43 -15.18 -3.99
N PRO A 96 -6.36 -14.53 -3.48
CA PRO A 96 -5.16 -14.25 -4.26
C PRO A 96 -4.57 -15.52 -4.86
N SER A 97 -4.02 -15.42 -6.08
CA SER A 97 -3.39 -16.56 -6.75
C SER A 97 -2.12 -17.02 -6.03
N GLU A 98 -1.70 -18.25 -6.28
CA GLU A 98 -0.42 -18.74 -5.76
C GLU A 98 0.78 -17.94 -6.30
N LYS A 99 0.65 -17.35 -7.49
CA LYS A 99 1.67 -16.45 -8.05
C LYS A 99 1.77 -15.16 -7.24
N ALA A 100 0.62 -14.54 -6.93
CA ALA A 100 0.58 -13.35 -6.10
C ALA A 100 1.18 -13.62 -4.71
N LYS A 101 0.80 -14.73 -4.07
CA LYS A 101 1.36 -15.13 -2.78
C LYS A 101 2.88 -15.37 -2.84
N ALA A 102 3.36 -16.04 -3.89
CA ALA A 102 4.79 -16.32 -4.06
C ALA A 102 5.63 -15.05 -4.35
N ALA A 103 5.02 -13.99 -4.87
CA ALA A 103 5.70 -12.73 -5.13
C ALA A 103 5.88 -11.86 -3.86
N VAL A 104 5.18 -12.18 -2.77
CA VAL A 104 5.26 -11.45 -1.50
C VAL A 104 6.40 -12.02 -0.66
N ASP A 105 7.35 -11.17 -0.29
CA ASP A 105 8.40 -11.52 0.68
C ASP A 105 7.82 -11.35 2.11
N PRO A 106 7.94 -12.36 3.01
CA PRO A 106 7.37 -12.31 4.36
C PRO A 106 7.98 -11.22 5.27
N ARG A 107 9.08 -10.59 4.86
CA ARG A 107 9.71 -9.48 5.62
C ARG A 107 9.00 -8.14 5.43
N VAL A 108 8.20 -7.98 4.36
CA VAL A 108 7.43 -6.75 4.14
C VAL A 108 6.14 -6.78 4.94
N THR A 109 5.65 -5.61 5.36
CA THR A 109 4.28 -5.47 5.86
C THR A 109 3.42 -4.93 4.74
N LEU A 110 2.37 -5.66 4.38
CA LEU A 110 1.39 -5.24 3.40
C LEU A 110 0.46 -4.20 4.02
N VAL A 111 0.20 -3.13 3.28
CA VAL A 111 -0.76 -2.10 3.66
C VAL A 111 -1.97 -2.23 2.76
N TYR A 112 -3.06 -2.75 3.31
CA TYR A 112 -4.37 -2.75 2.68
C TYR A 112 -4.96 -1.35 2.80
N TRP A 113 -5.21 -0.67 1.69
CA TRP A 113 -5.82 0.64 1.66
C TRP A 113 -7.19 0.59 1.00
N ASP A 114 -8.18 1.17 1.67
CA ASP A 114 -9.53 1.30 1.12
C ASP A 114 -10.27 2.44 1.83
N TYR A 115 -10.97 3.25 1.06
CA TYR A 115 -11.65 4.46 1.54
C TYR A 115 -13.09 4.55 1.04
N TYR A 116 -13.59 3.53 0.33
CA TYR A 116 -14.74 3.65 -0.55
C TYR A 116 -15.91 2.74 -0.16
N GLN A 117 -15.81 2.06 0.97
CA GLN A 117 -16.83 1.11 1.40
C GLN A 117 -17.55 1.62 2.65
N ALA A 118 -18.90 1.61 2.62
CA ALA A 118 -19.72 1.88 3.79
C ALA A 118 -20.02 0.61 4.62
N GLU A 119 -19.79 -0.56 4.03
CA GLU A 119 -20.13 -1.85 4.62
C GLU A 119 -18.91 -2.52 5.29
N GLU A 120 -18.98 -2.76 6.60
CA GLU A 120 -17.95 -3.48 7.35
C GLU A 120 -17.57 -4.82 6.69
N ALA A 121 -18.57 -5.56 6.16
CA ALA A 121 -18.35 -6.87 5.54
C ALA A 121 -17.38 -6.82 4.34
N LYS A 122 -17.32 -5.71 3.61
CA LYS A 122 -16.38 -5.52 2.50
C LYS A 122 -14.93 -5.46 2.99
N TYR A 123 -14.69 -4.70 4.05
CA TYR A 123 -13.38 -4.62 4.68
C TYR A 123 -12.97 -5.96 5.31
N ALA A 124 -13.92 -6.64 5.98
CA ALA A 124 -13.66 -7.94 6.59
C ALA A 124 -13.27 -8.99 5.54
N ASP A 125 -13.96 -9.05 4.39
CA ASP A 125 -13.62 -9.93 3.27
C ASP A 125 -12.24 -9.62 2.69
N ALA A 126 -11.92 -8.34 2.49
CA ALA A 126 -10.61 -7.92 1.99
C ALA A 126 -9.48 -8.28 2.99
N LEU A 127 -9.67 -8.05 4.28
CA LEU A 127 -8.71 -8.44 5.32
C LEU A 127 -8.53 -9.97 5.38
N TYR A 128 -9.61 -10.74 5.24
CA TYR A 128 -9.52 -12.19 5.14
C TYR A 128 -8.67 -12.65 3.95
N LYS A 129 -8.81 -11.99 2.78
CA LYS A 129 -7.97 -12.26 1.60
C LYS A 129 -6.52 -11.91 1.86
N HIS A 130 -6.25 -10.79 2.53
CA HIS A 130 -4.88 -10.39 2.90
C HIS A 130 -4.22 -11.37 3.88
N ALA A 131 -4.98 -12.00 4.76
CA ALA A 131 -4.48 -13.03 5.66
C ALA A 131 -3.99 -14.31 4.94
N GLN A 132 -4.22 -14.42 3.62
CA GLN A 132 -3.71 -15.53 2.81
C GLN A 132 -2.28 -15.29 2.29
N PHE A 133 -1.75 -14.09 2.40
CA PHE A 133 -0.36 -13.79 2.05
C PHE A 133 0.60 -14.21 3.17
N PRO A 134 1.88 -14.50 2.84
CA PRO A 134 2.88 -14.91 3.83
C PRO A 134 3.42 -13.76 4.68
N ALA A 135 2.88 -12.55 4.54
CA ALA A 135 3.34 -11.31 5.17
C ALA A 135 2.26 -10.73 6.09
N PRO A 136 2.64 -10.03 7.18
CA PRO A 136 1.68 -9.32 8.02
C PRO A 136 0.98 -8.21 7.23
N THR A 137 -0.28 -7.94 7.59
CA THR A 137 -1.08 -6.89 6.98
C THR A 137 -1.51 -5.86 8.01
N VAL A 138 -1.49 -4.59 7.62
CA VAL A 138 -2.06 -3.45 8.34
C VAL A 138 -3.11 -2.77 7.46
N PHE A 139 -4.01 -2.01 8.08
CA PHE A 139 -5.09 -1.32 7.37
C PHE A 139 -4.80 0.18 7.25
N ALA A 140 -5.06 0.75 6.09
CA ALA A 140 -5.04 2.19 5.84
C ALA A 140 -6.40 2.67 5.38
N GLY A 141 -7.08 3.44 6.22
CA GLY A 141 -8.29 4.18 5.86
C GLY A 141 -7.97 5.61 5.43
N GLY A 142 -8.98 6.34 4.98
CA GLY A 142 -8.82 7.68 4.43
C GLY A 142 -9.71 8.72 5.11
N ILE A 143 -9.22 9.91 5.25
CA ILE A 143 -9.95 11.04 5.85
C ILE A 143 -10.51 12.02 4.82
N TRP A 144 -10.59 11.59 3.59
CA TRP A 144 -11.28 12.27 2.47
C TRP A 144 -10.95 13.75 2.27
N THR A 145 -9.64 14.07 2.25
CA THR A 145 -9.11 15.42 2.01
C THR A 145 -8.86 15.74 0.54
N TRP A 146 -9.02 14.78 -0.38
CA TRP A 146 -8.58 14.85 -1.77
C TRP A 146 -9.64 15.23 -2.80
N ILE A 147 -10.86 15.58 -2.36
CA ILE A 147 -11.98 15.79 -3.27
C ILE A 147 -12.34 17.26 -3.50
N GLY A 148 -11.70 18.22 -2.82
CA GLY A 148 -12.06 19.64 -2.95
C GLY A 148 -11.48 20.51 -1.87
N PRO A 149 -12.05 21.69 -1.65
CA PRO A 149 -11.51 22.68 -0.70
C PRO A 149 -11.77 22.34 0.78
N ALA A 150 -12.58 21.32 1.06
CA ALA A 150 -12.87 20.83 2.40
C ALA A 150 -12.97 19.29 2.40
N PRO A 151 -12.64 18.61 3.53
CA PRO A 151 -12.83 17.17 3.65
C PRO A 151 -14.31 16.79 3.55
N ASP A 152 -14.59 15.64 2.95
CA ASP A 152 -15.91 15.00 3.04
C ASP A 152 -16.01 14.22 4.36
N TYR A 153 -16.34 14.91 5.44
CA TYR A 153 -16.48 14.30 6.75
C TYR A 153 -17.55 13.20 6.82
N PRO A 154 -18.74 13.33 6.23
CA PRO A 154 -19.73 12.25 6.24
C PRO A 154 -19.18 10.96 5.68
N THR A 155 -18.59 11.00 4.48
CA THR A 155 -17.99 9.82 3.84
C THR A 155 -16.78 9.32 4.62
N ALA A 156 -15.92 10.22 5.12
CA ALA A 156 -14.75 9.85 5.92
C ALA A 156 -15.15 9.09 7.19
N ILE A 157 -16.18 9.56 7.90
CA ILE A 157 -16.67 8.92 9.14
C ILE A 157 -17.29 7.56 8.83
N GLU A 158 -18.21 7.49 7.87
CA GLU A 158 -18.92 6.27 7.51
C GLU A 158 -17.93 5.14 7.13
N ASN A 159 -17.02 5.43 6.19
CA ASN A 159 -16.06 4.46 5.71
C ASN A 159 -15.00 4.10 6.76
N SER A 160 -14.55 5.09 7.55
CA SER A 160 -13.58 4.82 8.63
C SER A 160 -14.19 3.96 9.74
N VAL A 161 -15.41 4.22 10.17
CA VAL A 161 -16.09 3.39 11.19
C VAL A 161 -16.21 1.94 10.70
N ALA A 162 -16.64 1.73 9.46
CA ALA A 162 -16.75 0.40 8.87
C ALA A 162 -15.38 -0.29 8.78
N GLY A 163 -14.36 0.40 8.26
CA GLY A 163 -13.02 -0.15 8.08
C GLY A 163 -12.29 -0.43 9.39
N LEU A 164 -12.33 0.52 10.35
CA LEU A 164 -11.70 0.36 11.67
C LEU A 164 -12.37 -0.75 12.49
N THR A 165 -13.70 -0.87 12.41
CA THR A 165 -14.43 -1.97 13.06
C THR A 165 -13.99 -3.32 12.51
N ALA A 166 -13.88 -3.47 11.19
CA ALA A 166 -13.40 -4.70 10.55
C ALA A 166 -11.94 -4.99 10.94
N ALA A 167 -11.06 -3.97 10.92
CA ALA A 167 -9.66 -4.11 11.29
C ALA A 167 -9.47 -4.55 12.74
N MET A 168 -10.25 -3.96 13.66
CA MET A 168 -10.26 -4.34 15.08
C MET A 168 -10.69 -5.81 15.27
N LYS A 169 -11.79 -6.22 14.62
CA LYS A 169 -12.28 -7.61 14.68
C LYS A 169 -11.31 -8.61 14.06
N ALA A 170 -10.58 -8.21 13.03
CA ALA A 170 -9.54 -9.02 12.41
C ALA A 170 -8.24 -9.08 13.22
N GLY A 171 -8.11 -8.30 14.30
CA GLY A 171 -6.89 -8.21 15.10
C GLY A 171 -5.74 -7.54 14.38
N THR A 172 -6.03 -6.59 13.47
CA THR A 172 -5.02 -5.85 12.71
C THR A 172 -4.15 -5.04 13.67
N PRO A 173 -2.81 -5.20 13.63
CA PRO A 173 -1.93 -4.65 14.67
C PRO A 173 -1.70 -3.15 14.58
N LEU A 174 -1.99 -2.55 13.43
CA LEU A 174 -1.77 -1.14 13.16
C LEU A 174 -2.81 -0.65 12.14
N VAL A 175 -3.30 0.57 12.35
CA VAL A 175 -4.12 1.30 11.38
C VAL A 175 -3.43 2.62 11.01
N LEU A 176 -3.58 3.02 9.76
CA LEU A 176 -3.05 4.26 9.22
C LEU A 176 -4.22 5.13 8.75
N ALA A 177 -4.16 6.43 8.98
CA ALA A 177 -5.06 7.42 8.41
C ALA A 177 -4.37 8.12 7.26
N THR A 178 -4.92 8.06 6.05
CA THR A 178 -4.37 8.75 4.89
C THR A 178 -5.10 10.06 4.63
N ALA A 179 -4.34 11.08 4.25
CA ALA A 179 -4.82 12.42 3.91
C ALA A 179 -4.19 12.84 2.57
N TRP A 180 -4.75 12.30 1.48
CA TRP A 180 -4.24 12.59 0.14
C TRP A 180 -4.58 14.02 -0.30
N GLY A 181 -3.74 14.57 -1.16
CA GLY A 181 -3.92 15.88 -1.79
C GLY A 181 -3.98 15.76 -3.32
N ASP A 182 -4.65 14.73 -3.84
CA ASP A 182 -4.71 14.41 -5.25
C ASP A 182 -5.49 15.45 -6.05
N ASN A 183 -5.22 15.51 -7.35
CA ASN A 183 -5.95 16.32 -8.34
C ASN A 183 -6.06 17.81 -7.98
N GLY A 184 -5.07 18.36 -7.27
CA GLY A 184 -5.09 19.74 -6.84
C GLY A 184 -6.13 20.04 -5.76
N ALA A 185 -6.48 19.06 -4.94
CA ALA A 185 -7.34 19.27 -3.79
C ALA A 185 -6.73 20.35 -2.87
N GLU A 186 -7.46 21.41 -2.63
CA GLU A 186 -7.01 22.59 -1.88
C GLU A 186 -7.48 22.57 -0.42
N THR A 187 -7.76 21.39 0.09
CA THR A 187 -8.22 21.20 1.48
C THR A 187 -7.16 21.72 2.44
N ASN A 188 -7.56 22.55 3.38
CA ASN A 188 -6.68 22.95 4.48
C ASN A 188 -6.33 21.73 5.32
N LEU A 189 -5.03 21.45 5.42
CA LEU A 189 -4.52 20.25 6.13
C LEU A 189 -4.97 20.22 7.60
N MET A 190 -5.17 21.38 8.24
CA MET A 190 -5.68 21.47 9.62
C MET A 190 -7.13 20.97 9.76
N ALA A 191 -7.91 20.99 8.67
CA ALA A 191 -9.25 20.42 8.66
C ALA A 191 -9.24 18.88 8.78
N ALA A 192 -8.13 18.23 8.46
CA ALA A 192 -7.95 16.79 8.65
C ALA A 192 -8.01 16.35 10.12
N LEU A 193 -7.71 17.26 11.08
CA LEU A 193 -7.61 16.92 12.50
C LEU A 193 -8.90 16.35 13.08
N LEU A 194 -10.07 16.80 12.60
CA LEU A 194 -11.36 16.29 13.07
C LEU A 194 -11.53 14.79 12.74
N ALA A 195 -11.21 14.40 11.49
CA ALA A 195 -11.33 13.02 11.08
C ALA A 195 -10.19 12.15 11.65
N LEU A 196 -9.01 12.72 11.91
CA LEU A 196 -7.91 12.03 12.59
C LEU A 196 -8.24 11.63 14.02
N GLN A 197 -9.10 12.41 14.72
CA GLN A 197 -9.53 12.05 16.07
C GLN A 197 -10.21 10.69 16.10
N LEU A 198 -11.00 10.34 15.08
CA LEU A 198 -11.66 9.04 14.95
C LEU A 198 -10.69 7.85 14.96
N TYR A 199 -9.48 8.05 14.44
CA TYR A 199 -8.43 7.02 14.45
C TYR A 199 -7.70 6.90 15.80
N GLY A 200 -7.87 7.87 16.67
CA GLY A 200 -7.28 7.89 18.01
C GLY A 200 -8.17 7.26 19.09
N GLU A 201 -9.46 7.07 18.82
CA GLU A 201 -10.47 6.48 19.71
C GLU A 201 -10.63 4.98 19.47
#